data_0f57966bcad6544a6ffbb1e35998e4ef
#
_entry.id   0f57966bcad6544a6ffbb1e35998e4ef
#
_cell.length_a   1.000
_cell.length_b   1.000
_cell.length_c   1.000
_cell.angle_alpha   90.00
_cell.angle_beta   90.00
_cell.angle_gamma   90.00
#
_symmetry.space_group_name_H-M   'P 1'
#
loop_
_entity.id
_entity.type
_entity.pdbx_description
1 polymer ?
#
loop_
_entity_poly.entity_id
_entity_poly.type
_entity_poly.pdbx_seq_one_letter_code
_entity_poly.pdbx_strand_id
1 'polypeptide(L)'
;MPGRLARGLVIERRFRGPDDSGNGGYSAGLFARAFGGADVEVTLRLPPPLETPLDVDADGCVRHGDAVVAEVRPGEIGIAPPASVSWAEAVTAQAPDLESPFPHCFVCGHARGDDGLHIHAGSVERHGVHAAPWTVRDDTVGPEFVWAALDCPGAYATGVLGRGTVVLGQLTARVDRVPGPGEECVVVGWHRGSEGRKHAAGTALFAASGELLGLARALWIEPRLNAPAS
;
A
#
# COMPACT_ATOMS: atom_id res chain seq x y z
N MET A 1 -29.06 5.61 -14.03
CA MET A 1 -27.93 5.87 -13.11
C MET A 1 -27.27 4.53 -12.85
N PRO A 2 -25.96 4.35 -13.01
CA PRO A 2 -25.30 3.12 -12.60
C PRO A 2 -25.59 2.89 -11.11
N GLY A 3 -25.86 1.63 -10.72
CA GLY A 3 -26.06 1.28 -9.31
C GLY A 3 -24.81 1.66 -8.52
N ARG A 4 -24.96 1.96 -7.21
CA ARG A 4 -23.83 2.20 -6.30
C ARG A 4 -23.55 0.93 -5.53
N LEU A 5 -22.26 0.55 -5.40
CA LEU A 5 -21.82 -0.60 -4.62
C LEU A 5 -21.69 -0.26 -3.14
N ALA A 6 -21.22 0.96 -2.81
CA ALA A 6 -21.09 1.44 -1.45
C ALA A 6 -21.32 2.96 -1.38
N ARG A 7 -21.79 3.43 -0.23
CA ARG A 7 -22.00 4.85 0.07
C ARG A 7 -21.34 5.23 1.37
N GLY A 8 -20.81 6.45 1.41
CA GLY A 8 -20.30 7.06 2.65
C GLY A 8 -19.11 6.33 3.24
N LEU A 9 -18.26 5.68 2.41
CA LEU A 9 -16.97 5.17 2.88
C LEU A 9 -16.13 6.33 3.37
N VAL A 10 -15.58 6.22 4.57
CA VAL A 10 -14.72 7.25 5.17
C VAL A 10 -13.35 6.66 5.46
N ILE A 11 -12.31 7.38 5.06
CA ILE A 11 -10.93 7.09 5.45
C ILE A 11 -10.64 7.93 6.69
N GLU A 12 -10.56 7.28 7.84
CA GLU A 12 -10.27 7.96 9.08
C GLU A 12 -8.84 8.55 9.07
N ARG A 13 -8.62 9.65 9.78
CA ARG A 13 -7.32 10.32 9.89
C ARG A 13 -6.20 9.39 10.37
N ARG A 14 -6.53 8.39 11.14
CA ARG A 14 -5.61 7.32 11.56
C ARG A 14 -4.91 6.69 10.36
N PHE A 15 -5.60 6.48 9.26
CA PHE A 15 -5.11 5.74 8.07
C PHE A 15 -4.48 6.64 7.01
N ARG A 16 -3.92 7.79 7.43
CA ARG A 16 -3.21 8.69 6.52
C ARG A 16 -1.90 8.12 5.99
N GLY A 17 -1.50 8.57 4.81
CA GLY A 17 -0.15 8.46 4.26
C GLY A 17 0.54 9.81 4.39
N PRO A 18 0.41 10.72 3.41
CA PRO A 18 0.65 12.16 3.60
C PRO A 18 -0.28 12.71 4.68
N ASP A 19 0.06 13.87 5.27
CA ASP A 19 -0.69 14.41 6.42
C ASP A 19 -2.15 14.72 6.12
N ASP A 20 -2.50 15.01 4.86
CA ASP A 20 -3.84 15.44 4.40
C ASP A 20 -4.54 14.42 3.52
N SER A 21 -3.99 13.24 3.33
CA SER A 21 -4.63 12.21 2.52
C SER A 21 -4.43 10.81 3.08
N GLY A 22 -5.34 9.91 2.72
CA GLY A 22 -5.26 8.51 3.10
C GLY A 22 -4.00 7.83 2.57
N ASN A 23 -3.48 6.84 3.32
CA ASN A 23 -2.46 5.92 2.81
C ASN A 23 -2.98 5.23 1.56
N GLY A 24 -2.15 5.17 0.51
CA GLY A 24 -2.56 4.68 -0.80
C GLY A 24 -3.05 3.23 -0.76
N GLY A 25 -2.31 2.35 -0.11
CA GLY A 25 -2.65 0.94 -0.01
C GLY A 25 -3.90 0.68 0.84
N TYR A 26 -4.02 1.31 2.01
CA TYR A 26 -5.22 1.20 2.83
C TYR A 26 -6.47 1.69 2.08
N SER A 27 -6.38 2.87 1.45
CA SER A 27 -7.49 3.43 0.68
C SER A 27 -7.88 2.53 -0.48
N ALA A 28 -6.88 2.02 -1.23
CA ALA A 28 -7.11 1.09 -2.32
C ALA A 28 -7.79 -0.21 -1.84
N GLY A 29 -7.35 -0.76 -0.69
CA GLY A 29 -7.96 -1.94 -0.08
C GLY A 29 -9.40 -1.72 0.36
N LEU A 30 -9.71 -0.55 0.92
CA LEU A 30 -11.08 -0.17 1.28
C LEU A 30 -11.99 -0.10 0.04
N PHE A 31 -11.50 0.47 -1.07
CA PHE A 31 -12.24 0.56 -2.33
C PHE A 31 -12.39 -0.81 -3.00
N ALA A 32 -11.32 -1.61 -3.01
CA ALA A 32 -11.35 -2.97 -3.56
C ALA A 32 -12.33 -3.87 -2.81
N ARG A 33 -12.39 -3.77 -1.47
CA ARG A 33 -13.37 -4.50 -0.64
C ARG A 33 -14.80 -4.12 -1.01
N ALA A 34 -15.07 -2.86 -1.24
CA ALA A 34 -16.40 -2.38 -1.64
C ALA A 34 -16.78 -2.83 -3.05
N PHE A 35 -15.81 -2.91 -3.96
CA PHE A 35 -16.01 -3.35 -5.34
C PHE A 35 -16.19 -4.88 -5.45
N GLY A 36 -15.40 -5.63 -4.68
CA GLY A 36 -15.37 -7.09 -4.71
C GLY A 36 -14.49 -7.66 -5.82
N GLY A 37 -14.23 -8.96 -5.77
CA GLY A 37 -13.37 -9.66 -6.72
C GLY A 37 -12.11 -10.24 -6.07
N ALA A 38 -11.41 -11.15 -6.77
CA ALA A 38 -10.19 -11.79 -6.28
C ALA A 38 -8.96 -10.91 -6.56
N ASP A 39 -8.69 -10.65 -7.83
CA ASP A 39 -7.63 -9.75 -8.26
C ASP A 39 -8.27 -8.41 -8.63
N VAL A 40 -7.92 -7.35 -7.90
CA VAL A 40 -8.50 -6.01 -8.10
C VAL A 40 -7.38 -5.01 -8.37
N GLU A 41 -7.62 -4.14 -9.33
CA GLU A 41 -6.75 -3.01 -9.63
C GLU A 41 -7.42 -1.70 -9.20
N VAL A 42 -6.69 -0.89 -8.44
CA VAL A 42 -7.11 0.44 -8.03
C VAL A 42 -6.12 1.47 -8.57
N THR A 43 -6.62 2.42 -9.35
CA THR A 43 -5.85 3.58 -9.82
C THR A 43 -6.28 4.82 -9.05
N LEU A 44 -5.36 5.41 -8.31
CA LEU A 44 -5.59 6.67 -7.59
C LEU A 44 -5.46 7.84 -8.56
N ARG A 45 -6.52 8.64 -8.68
CA ARG A 45 -6.58 9.83 -9.55
C ARG A 45 -6.30 11.12 -8.79
N LEU A 46 -6.71 11.15 -7.52
CA LEU A 46 -6.49 12.23 -6.57
C LEU A 46 -6.02 11.65 -5.25
N PRO A 47 -5.35 12.43 -4.40
CA PRO A 47 -5.09 12.03 -3.02
C PRO A 47 -6.42 11.69 -2.32
N PRO A 48 -6.58 10.47 -1.77
CA PRO A 48 -7.82 10.08 -1.09
C PRO A 48 -8.09 10.98 0.11
N PRO A 49 -9.23 11.72 0.16
CA PRO A 49 -9.51 12.65 1.24
C PRO A 49 -9.79 11.91 2.55
N LEU A 50 -9.31 12.49 3.65
CA LEU A 50 -9.58 12.01 5.01
C LEU A 50 -10.92 12.56 5.52
N GLU A 51 -11.56 11.83 6.46
CA GLU A 51 -12.78 12.24 7.16
C GLU A 51 -13.92 12.69 6.22
N THR A 52 -13.89 12.19 5.00
CA THR A 52 -14.79 12.65 3.94
C THR A 52 -15.53 11.46 3.35
N PRO A 53 -16.88 11.52 3.23
CA PRO A 53 -17.65 10.45 2.61
C PRO A 53 -17.30 10.27 1.12
N LEU A 54 -17.02 9.02 0.74
CA LEU A 54 -16.76 8.58 -0.63
C LEU A 54 -17.82 7.58 -1.06
N ASP A 55 -18.24 7.67 -2.30
CA ASP A 55 -19.16 6.71 -2.91
C ASP A 55 -18.40 5.84 -3.92
N VAL A 56 -18.70 4.54 -3.97
CA VAL A 56 -18.20 3.61 -4.99
C VAL A 56 -19.37 3.25 -5.91
N ASP A 57 -19.25 3.64 -7.17
CA ASP A 57 -20.25 3.35 -8.19
C ASP A 57 -20.06 1.94 -8.79
N ALA A 58 -21.09 1.39 -9.40
CA ALA A 58 -21.07 0.04 -10.00
C ALA A 58 -20.10 -0.08 -11.19
N ASP A 59 -19.72 1.04 -11.80
CA ASP A 59 -18.70 1.12 -12.84
C ASP A 59 -17.25 1.17 -12.27
N GLY A 60 -17.12 1.12 -10.93
CA GLY A 60 -15.83 1.14 -10.23
C GLY A 60 -15.28 2.54 -9.96
N CYS A 61 -16.00 3.62 -10.27
CA CYS A 61 -15.57 4.96 -9.92
C CYS A 61 -15.76 5.23 -8.42
N VAL A 62 -14.70 5.69 -7.75
CA VAL A 62 -14.75 6.21 -6.37
C VAL A 62 -14.83 7.72 -6.44
N ARG A 63 -15.87 8.31 -5.83
CA ARG A 63 -16.18 9.72 -5.96
C ARG A 63 -16.31 10.46 -4.64
N HIS A 64 -15.87 11.71 -4.67
CA HIS A 64 -16.25 12.74 -3.71
C HIS A 64 -16.99 13.85 -4.48
N GLY A 65 -18.31 13.93 -4.35
CA GLY A 65 -19.13 14.78 -5.22
C GLY A 65 -18.92 14.42 -6.70
N ASP A 66 -18.54 15.40 -7.52
CA ASP A 66 -18.27 15.20 -8.95
C ASP A 66 -16.84 14.73 -9.24
N ALA A 67 -15.95 14.80 -8.25
CA ALA A 67 -14.55 14.45 -8.44
C ALA A 67 -14.34 12.93 -8.37
N VAL A 68 -13.62 12.36 -9.35
CA VAL A 68 -13.16 10.98 -9.34
C VAL A 68 -11.88 10.89 -8.55
N VAL A 69 -11.93 10.25 -7.38
CA VAL A 69 -10.79 10.04 -6.49
C VAL A 69 -9.98 8.81 -6.91
N ALA A 70 -10.67 7.75 -7.30
CA ALA A 70 -10.04 6.51 -7.77
C ALA A 70 -10.93 5.79 -8.78
N GLU A 71 -10.32 4.86 -9.51
CA GLU A 71 -10.98 3.90 -10.38
C GLU A 71 -10.61 2.49 -9.94
N VAL A 72 -11.61 1.63 -9.79
CA VAL A 72 -11.47 0.23 -9.38
C VAL A 72 -11.96 -0.66 -10.50
N ARG A 73 -11.21 -1.70 -10.81
CA ARG A 73 -11.60 -2.67 -11.85
C ARG A 73 -11.05 -4.06 -11.55
N PRO A 74 -11.58 -5.12 -12.18
CA PRO A 74 -10.91 -6.40 -12.17
C PRO A 74 -9.48 -6.25 -12.67
N GLY A 75 -8.52 -6.87 -11.97
CA GLY A 75 -7.11 -6.81 -12.29
C GLY A 75 -6.54 -8.16 -12.67
N GLU A 76 -5.28 -8.17 -13.04
CA GLU A 76 -4.46 -9.35 -13.22
C GLU A 76 -3.12 -9.11 -12.55
N ILE A 77 -2.71 -9.98 -11.65
CA ILE A 77 -1.44 -9.83 -10.93
C ILE A 77 -0.26 -9.94 -11.89
N GLY A 78 -0.21 -10.95 -12.75
CA GLY A 78 0.78 -11.09 -13.83
C GLY A 78 2.25 -11.11 -13.38
N ILE A 79 2.51 -11.36 -12.09
CA ILE A 79 3.86 -11.47 -11.51
C ILE A 79 3.91 -12.66 -10.56
N ALA A 80 5.12 -13.19 -10.36
CA ALA A 80 5.40 -14.18 -9.33
C ALA A 80 6.11 -13.52 -8.14
N PRO A 81 5.86 -13.96 -6.91
CA PRO A 81 6.60 -13.50 -5.75
C PRO A 81 8.04 -14.05 -5.79
N PRO A 82 9.02 -13.35 -5.19
CA PRO A 82 10.34 -13.92 -4.91
C PRO A 82 10.23 -15.02 -3.85
N ALA A 83 11.36 -15.67 -3.54
CA ALA A 83 11.43 -16.54 -2.37
C ALA A 83 11.10 -15.75 -1.09
N SER A 84 10.44 -16.40 -0.13
CA SER A 84 10.16 -15.80 1.17
C SER A 84 11.46 -15.46 1.91
N VAL A 85 11.44 -14.35 2.64
CA VAL A 85 12.48 -13.95 3.59
C VAL A 85 12.07 -14.45 4.97
N SER A 86 12.99 -14.97 5.76
CA SER A 86 12.66 -15.41 7.11
C SER A 86 12.33 -14.22 8.02
N TRP A 87 11.55 -14.46 9.07
CA TRP A 87 11.24 -13.45 10.08
C TRP A 87 12.49 -12.79 10.67
N ALA A 88 13.50 -13.60 11.04
CA ALA A 88 14.74 -13.10 11.63
C ALA A 88 15.51 -12.16 10.68
N GLU A 89 15.51 -12.48 9.38
CA GLU A 89 16.12 -11.62 8.37
C GLU A 89 15.34 -10.33 8.18
N ALA A 90 14.02 -10.41 8.15
CA ALA A 90 13.16 -9.22 8.02
C ALA A 90 13.34 -8.29 9.24
N VAL A 91 13.43 -8.84 10.45
CA VAL A 91 13.74 -8.07 11.68
C VAL A 91 15.11 -7.38 11.58
N THR A 92 16.12 -8.10 11.10
CA THR A 92 17.49 -7.55 10.95
C THR A 92 17.56 -6.49 9.85
N ALA A 93 16.77 -6.65 8.79
CA ALA A 93 16.77 -5.73 7.65
C ALA A 93 16.02 -4.43 7.91
N GLN A 94 15.16 -4.37 8.93
CA GLN A 94 14.38 -3.15 9.21
C GLN A 94 15.23 -1.88 9.19
N ALA A 95 14.72 -0.85 8.52
CA ALA A 95 15.36 0.45 8.40
C ALA A 95 14.48 1.56 9.01
N PRO A 96 14.29 1.56 10.36
CA PRO A 96 13.42 2.53 11.03
C PRO A 96 13.95 3.97 10.91
N ASP A 97 15.25 4.12 10.73
CA ASP A 97 15.93 5.42 10.61
C ASP A 97 15.90 5.97 9.17
N LEU A 98 15.40 5.20 8.20
CA LEU A 98 15.21 5.71 6.85
C LEU A 98 14.04 6.69 6.85
N GLU A 99 14.34 7.97 6.75
CA GLU A 99 13.34 9.02 6.77
C GLU A 99 12.37 8.85 5.58
N SER A 100 11.10 8.59 5.93
CA SER A 100 10.00 8.67 4.98
C SER A 100 9.62 10.14 4.79
N PRO A 101 9.31 10.61 3.56
CA PRO A 101 8.75 11.94 3.34
C PRO A 101 7.39 12.12 4.02
N PHE A 102 6.82 11.04 4.55
CA PHE A 102 5.54 11.01 5.25
C PHE A 102 5.72 10.46 6.67
N PRO A 103 6.21 11.28 7.62
CA PRO A 103 6.59 10.83 8.97
C PRO A 103 5.42 10.23 9.77
N HIS A 104 4.18 10.59 9.42
CA HIS A 104 2.97 10.09 10.08
C HIS A 104 2.21 9.05 9.25
N CYS A 105 2.82 8.48 8.22
CA CYS A 105 2.18 7.43 7.41
C CYS A 105 1.74 6.24 8.27
N PHE A 106 0.51 5.78 8.09
CA PHE A 106 -0.05 4.63 8.83
C PHE A 106 0.80 3.37 8.70
N VAL A 107 1.43 3.15 7.54
CA VAL A 107 2.21 1.95 7.26
C VAL A 107 3.65 2.09 7.72
N CYS A 108 4.36 3.16 7.30
CA CYS A 108 5.81 3.29 7.46
C CYS A 108 6.25 4.61 8.14
N GLY A 109 5.35 5.31 8.81
CA GLY A 109 5.68 6.57 9.46
C GLY A 109 6.57 6.37 10.68
N HIS A 110 7.78 6.97 10.67
CA HIS A 110 8.75 6.88 11.76
C HIS A 110 8.39 7.74 12.98
N ALA A 111 7.59 8.80 12.79
CA ALA A 111 7.10 9.66 13.87
C ALA A 111 5.71 9.26 14.39
N ARG A 112 5.26 8.04 14.04
CA ARG A 112 3.96 7.53 14.43
C ARG A 112 4.03 6.79 15.76
N GLY A 113 2.97 6.94 16.61
CA GLY A 113 2.80 6.12 17.81
C GLY A 113 2.33 4.70 17.50
N ASP A 114 1.88 3.97 18.52
CA ASP A 114 1.55 2.54 18.46
C ASP A 114 0.38 2.17 17.52
N ASP A 115 -0.29 3.15 16.93
CA ASP A 115 -1.46 2.95 16.07
C ASP A 115 -1.14 2.68 14.59
N GLY A 116 0.16 2.71 14.18
CA GLY A 116 0.65 2.38 12.84
C GLY A 116 0.96 0.90 12.64
N LEU A 117 1.30 0.50 11.42
CA LEU A 117 1.78 -0.87 11.11
C LEU A 117 3.28 -1.03 11.36
N HIS A 118 4.06 0.06 11.37
CA HIS A 118 5.51 0.09 11.56
C HIS A 118 6.30 -0.81 10.58
N ILE A 119 5.85 -0.87 9.34
CA ILE A 119 6.50 -1.64 8.28
C ILE A 119 7.60 -0.78 7.66
N HIS A 120 8.83 -0.88 8.17
CA HIS A 120 10.01 -0.15 7.73
C HIS A 120 10.92 -1.08 6.94
N ALA A 121 10.63 -1.26 5.65
CA ALA A 121 11.32 -2.26 4.83
C ALA A 121 12.77 -1.85 4.51
N GLY A 122 13.72 -2.67 4.92
CA GLY A 122 15.13 -2.51 4.62
C GLY A 122 15.64 -3.56 3.64
N SER A 123 16.85 -3.33 3.10
CA SER A 123 17.45 -4.18 2.07
C SER A 123 17.86 -5.55 2.60
N VAL A 124 17.49 -6.60 1.86
CA VAL A 124 18.00 -7.97 2.03
C VAL A 124 18.76 -8.33 0.75
N GLU A 125 20.04 -7.89 0.68
CA GLU A 125 20.84 -7.93 -0.55
C GLU A 125 20.91 -9.31 -1.19
N ARG A 126 21.07 -10.37 -0.39
CA ARG A 126 21.15 -11.76 -0.89
C ARG A 126 19.90 -12.22 -1.65
N HIS A 127 18.75 -11.57 -1.42
CA HIS A 127 17.50 -11.85 -2.10
C HIS A 127 17.12 -10.78 -3.13
N GLY A 128 17.84 -9.66 -3.17
CA GLY A 128 17.53 -8.52 -4.05
C GLY A 128 16.18 -7.88 -3.77
N VAL A 129 15.73 -7.90 -2.51
CA VAL A 129 14.44 -7.37 -2.06
C VAL A 129 14.61 -6.45 -0.85
N HIS A 130 13.58 -5.70 -0.54
CA HIS A 130 13.38 -5.04 0.75
C HIS A 130 12.39 -5.85 1.57
N ALA A 131 12.62 -5.98 2.88
CA ALA A 131 11.74 -6.74 3.75
C ALA A 131 11.52 -6.04 5.09
N ALA A 132 10.34 -6.27 5.68
CA ALA A 132 10.02 -5.88 7.03
C ALA A 132 9.14 -6.93 7.71
N PRO A 133 9.26 -7.12 9.03
CA PRO A 133 8.32 -7.90 9.81
C PRO A 133 7.05 -7.08 10.04
N TRP A 134 5.93 -7.79 10.23
CA TRP A 134 4.66 -7.23 10.65
C TRP A 134 3.93 -8.22 11.54
N THR A 135 3.70 -7.87 12.81
CA THR A 135 2.83 -8.63 13.70
C THR A 135 1.44 -8.01 13.66
N VAL A 136 0.44 -8.81 13.30
CA VAL A 136 -0.94 -8.37 13.17
C VAL A 136 -1.54 -8.08 14.56
N ARG A 137 -2.13 -6.90 14.74
CA ARG A 137 -2.85 -6.56 15.97
C ARG A 137 -4.35 -6.74 15.79
N ASP A 138 -5.10 -6.85 16.90
CA ASP A 138 -6.56 -7.01 16.91
C ASP A 138 -7.28 -5.92 16.07
N ASP A 139 -6.76 -4.71 16.06
CA ASP A 139 -7.32 -3.55 15.37
C ASP A 139 -6.82 -3.38 13.93
N THR A 140 -6.04 -4.33 13.42
CA THR A 140 -5.47 -4.34 12.07
C THR A 140 -5.76 -5.65 11.30
N VAL A 141 -6.88 -6.27 11.60
CA VAL A 141 -7.37 -7.48 10.91
C VAL A 141 -8.35 -7.09 9.81
N GLY A 142 -8.04 -7.43 8.58
CA GLY A 142 -8.91 -7.18 7.43
C GLY A 142 -8.14 -7.13 6.10
N PRO A 143 -8.82 -7.35 4.97
CA PRO A 143 -8.15 -7.31 3.66
C PRO A 143 -7.54 -5.93 3.36
N GLU A 144 -8.15 -4.84 3.82
CA GLU A 144 -7.62 -3.48 3.65
C GLU A 144 -6.28 -3.26 4.37
N PHE A 145 -6.02 -3.97 5.47
CA PHE A 145 -4.72 -3.92 6.15
C PHE A 145 -3.66 -4.75 5.43
N VAL A 146 -4.04 -5.84 4.77
CA VAL A 146 -3.14 -6.56 3.86
C VAL A 146 -2.75 -5.67 2.69
N TRP A 147 -3.70 -4.95 2.08
CA TRP A 147 -3.43 -3.97 1.03
C TRP A 147 -2.49 -2.86 1.52
N ALA A 148 -2.71 -2.36 2.74
CA ALA A 148 -1.83 -1.37 3.37
C ALA A 148 -0.41 -1.92 3.56
N ALA A 149 -0.27 -3.14 4.05
CA ALA A 149 1.03 -3.78 4.24
C ALA A 149 1.77 -3.99 2.90
N LEU A 150 1.04 -4.28 1.81
CA LEU A 150 1.60 -4.45 0.46
C LEU A 150 1.95 -3.12 -0.24
N ASP A 151 1.72 -1.96 0.37
CA ASP A 151 1.96 -0.63 -0.20
C ASP A 151 3.43 -0.20 -0.04
N CYS A 152 3.80 0.33 1.11
CA CYS A 152 5.07 1.02 1.34
C CYS A 152 6.34 0.20 1.03
N PRO A 153 6.43 -1.13 1.25
CA PRO A 153 7.62 -1.89 0.85
C PRO A 153 7.96 -1.78 -0.63
N GLY A 154 6.93 -1.58 -1.48
CA GLY A 154 7.12 -1.26 -2.90
C GLY A 154 7.81 0.08 -3.13
N ALA A 155 7.47 1.12 -2.35
CA ALA A 155 8.14 2.42 -2.41
C ALA A 155 9.62 2.32 -2.02
N TYR A 156 9.93 1.60 -0.93
CA TYR A 156 11.30 1.36 -0.50
C TYR A 156 12.11 0.66 -1.60
N ALA A 157 11.53 -0.33 -2.26
CA ALA A 157 12.18 -1.09 -3.32
C ALA A 157 12.48 -0.27 -4.58
N THR A 158 11.80 0.87 -4.82
CA THR A 158 12.12 1.75 -5.96
C THR A 158 13.49 2.39 -5.89
N GLY A 159 14.09 2.47 -4.70
CA GLY A 159 15.35 3.17 -4.44
C GLY A 159 15.26 4.70 -4.57
N VAL A 160 14.04 5.27 -4.63
CA VAL A 160 13.84 6.73 -4.69
C VAL A 160 13.84 7.34 -3.29
N LEU A 161 13.32 6.63 -2.28
CA LEU A 161 13.32 7.11 -0.91
C LEU A 161 14.74 7.41 -0.42
N GLY A 162 14.90 8.49 0.34
CA GLY A 162 16.22 9.02 0.74
C GLY A 162 16.81 10.06 -0.22
N ARG A 163 16.29 10.16 -1.46
CA ARG A 163 16.71 11.16 -2.46
C ARG A 163 15.53 11.92 -3.10
N GLY A 164 14.32 11.44 -2.88
CA GLY A 164 13.10 11.99 -3.45
C GLY A 164 11.85 11.42 -2.81
N THR A 165 10.71 11.75 -3.38
CA THR A 165 9.39 11.32 -2.93
C THR A 165 8.69 10.54 -4.02
N VAL A 166 8.05 9.44 -3.68
CA VAL A 166 7.10 8.73 -4.54
C VAL A 166 5.75 8.61 -3.85
N VAL A 167 4.70 8.63 -4.64
CA VAL A 167 3.32 8.35 -4.21
C VAL A 167 2.76 7.19 -5.01
N LEU A 168 1.85 6.45 -4.39
CA LEU A 168 1.17 5.36 -5.08
C LEU A 168 0.24 5.92 -6.15
N GLY A 169 0.41 5.48 -7.40
CA GLY A 169 -0.49 5.81 -8.50
C GLY A 169 -1.47 4.67 -8.81
N GLN A 170 -1.01 3.42 -8.70
CA GLN A 170 -1.83 2.24 -8.96
C GLN A 170 -1.35 1.06 -8.12
N LEU A 171 -2.29 0.27 -7.63
CA LEU A 171 -2.04 -0.99 -6.95
C LEU A 171 -3.01 -2.05 -7.47
N THR A 172 -2.46 -3.16 -7.95
CA THR A 172 -3.24 -4.37 -8.25
C THR A 172 -2.86 -5.40 -7.22
N ALA A 173 -3.83 -5.88 -6.44
CA ALA A 173 -3.54 -6.85 -5.40
C ALA A 173 -4.53 -8.01 -5.38
N ARG A 174 -4.03 -9.14 -4.89
CA ARG A 174 -4.76 -10.33 -4.50
C ARG A 174 -4.46 -10.65 -3.06
N VAL A 175 -5.49 -10.90 -2.27
CA VAL A 175 -5.39 -11.37 -0.89
C VAL A 175 -5.85 -12.83 -0.87
N ASP A 176 -4.90 -13.73 -0.68
CA ASP A 176 -5.17 -15.18 -0.64
C ASP A 176 -5.72 -15.58 0.74
N ARG A 177 -5.19 -14.96 1.82
CA ARG A 177 -5.66 -15.13 3.20
C ARG A 177 -5.39 -13.87 4.02
N VAL A 178 -6.34 -13.50 4.87
CA VAL A 178 -6.14 -12.45 5.87
C VAL A 178 -5.50 -13.06 7.12
N PRO A 179 -4.34 -12.54 7.57
CA PRO A 179 -3.72 -13.04 8.80
C PRO A 179 -4.51 -12.63 10.05
N GLY A 180 -4.46 -13.47 11.07
CA GLY A 180 -5.14 -13.27 12.35
C GLY A 180 -4.32 -12.46 13.36
N PRO A 181 -4.95 -12.05 14.49
CA PRO A 181 -4.25 -11.33 15.54
C PRO A 181 -3.08 -12.14 16.11
N GLY A 182 -1.94 -11.47 16.35
CA GLY A 182 -0.71 -12.08 16.85
C GLY A 182 0.08 -12.84 15.78
N GLU A 183 -0.44 -12.99 14.57
CA GLU A 183 0.28 -13.68 13.50
C GLU A 183 1.48 -12.85 13.03
N GLU A 184 2.64 -13.49 12.99
CA GLU A 184 3.87 -12.92 12.46
C GLU A 184 3.93 -13.08 10.95
N CYS A 185 4.09 -11.97 10.26
CA CYS A 185 4.13 -11.88 8.81
C CYS A 185 5.39 -11.16 8.33
N VAL A 186 5.88 -11.51 7.15
CA VAL A 186 6.97 -10.83 6.47
C VAL A 186 6.45 -10.21 5.18
N VAL A 187 6.62 -8.90 5.05
CA VAL A 187 6.34 -8.19 3.81
C VAL A 187 7.63 -8.01 3.04
N VAL A 188 7.61 -8.36 1.76
CA VAL A 188 8.75 -8.12 0.87
C VAL A 188 8.33 -7.21 -0.28
N GLY A 189 9.27 -6.34 -0.72
CA GLY A 189 9.10 -5.47 -1.88
C GLY A 189 10.30 -5.60 -2.81
N TRP A 190 10.07 -5.59 -4.14
CA TRP A 190 11.15 -5.62 -5.13
C TRP A 190 10.87 -4.67 -6.29
N HIS A 191 11.95 -4.10 -6.82
CA HIS A 191 11.89 -3.22 -7.98
C HIS A 191 11.67 -4.03 -9.27
N ARG A 192 10.85 -3.48 -10.18
CA ARG A 192 10.51 -4.12 -11.44
C ARG A 192 10.83 -3.29 -12.69
N GLY A 193 11.38 -2.11 -12.49
CA GLY A 193 11.77 -1.21 -13.57
C GLY A 193 11.27 0.21 -13.36
N SER A 194 11.89 1.15 -14.07
CA SER A 194 11.55 2.57 -14.02
C SER A 194 11.49 3.16 -15.42
N GLU A 195 10.53 4.05 -15.65
CA GLU A 195 10.38 4.83 -16.86
C GLU A 195 10.06 6.29 -16.50
N GLY A 196 11.03 7.17 -16.67
CA GLY A 196 10.92 8.56 -16.23
C GLY A 196 10.57 8.65 -14.74
N ARG A 197 9.44 9.26 -14.42
CA ARG A 197 8.94 9.43 -13.05
C ARG A 197 8.11 8.24 -12.52
N LYS A 198 8.02 7.16 -13.29
CA LYS A 198 7.22 5.99 -12.97
C LYS A 198 8.12 4.84 -12.58
N HIS A 199 7.83 4.20 -11.45
CA HIS A 199 8.59 3.09 -10.90
C HIS A 199 7.66 1.92 -10.64
N ALA A 200 7.88 0.81 -11.30
CA ALA A 200 7.14 -0.42 -11.07
C ALA A 200 7.77 -1.21 -9.93
N ALA A 201 6.94 -1.70 -9.03
CA ALA A 201 7.36 -2.58 -7.93
C ALA A 201 6.40 -3.77 -7.79
N GLY A 202 6.90 -4.86 -7.22
CA GLY A 202 6.10 -5.96 -6.71
C GLY A 202 6.20 -5.99 -5.19
N THR A 203 5.15 -6.47 -4.53
CA THR A 203 5.14 -6.71 -3.08
C THR A 203 4.41 -8.02 -2.77
N ALA A 204 4.87 -8.73 -1.75
CA ALA A 204 4.26 -9.96 -1.29
C ALA A 204 4.23 -10.01 0.24
N LEU A 205 3.15 -10.52 0.78
CA LEU A 205 2.99 -10.80 2.21
C LEU A 205 3.08 -12.30 2.42
N PHE A 206 3.94 -12.73 3.32
CA PHE A 206 4.09 -14.12 3.74
C PHE A 206 3.80 -14.25 5.23
N ALA A 207 3.21 -15.35 5.66
CA ALA A 207 3.27 -15.77 7.06
C ALA A 207 4.72 -16.14 7.42
N ALA A 208 5.06 -16.16 8.71
CA ALA A 208 6.39 -16.60 9.17
C ALA A 208 6.73 -18.05 8.74
N SER A 209 5.71 -18.87 8.45
CA SER A 209 5.86 -20.21 7.87
C SER A 209 6.34 -20.24 6.42
N GLY A 210 6.30 -19.10 5.72
CA GLY A 210 6.57 -18.99 4.29
C GLY A 210 5.33 -19.15 3.40
N GLU A 211 4.13 -19.31 3.96
CA GLU A 211 2.87 -19.31 3.20
C GLU A 211 2.63 -17.92 2.60
N LEU A 212 2.33 -17.87 1.28
CA LEU A 212 1.94 -16.62 0.62
C LEU A 212 0.51 -16.22 1.03
N LEU A 213 0.36 -15.03 1.59
CA LEU A 213 -0.92 -14.49 2.05
C LEU A 213 -1.51 -13.44 1.11
N GLY A 214 -0.66 -12.78 0.34
CA GLY A 214 -1.08 -11.78 -0.63
C GLY A 214 0.06 -11.36 -1.54
N LEU A 215 -0.30 -10.87 -2.72
CA LEU A 215 0.62 -10.46 -3.76
C LEU A 215 0.09 -9.21 -4.46
N ALA A 216 0.97 -8.25 -4.72
CA ALA A 216 0.58 -7.04 -5.43
C ALA A 216 1.66 -6.55 -6.39
N ARG A 217 1.22 -5.86 -7.44
CA ARG A 217 2.04 -5.03 -8.31
C ARG A 217 1.62 -3.57 -8.18
N ALA A 218 2.59 -2.69 -8.07
CA ALA A 218 2.38 -1.26 -7.85
C ALA A 218 3.05 -0.42 -8.92
N LEU A 219 2.45 0.73 -9.21
CA LEU A 219 3.07 1.81 -9.95
C LEU A 219 3.22 3.01 -9.01
N TRP A 220 4.46 3.35 -8.72
CA TRP A 220 4.87 4.50 -7.94
C TRP A 220 5.20 5.67 -8.85
N ILE A 221 4.88 6.90 -8.44
CA ILE A 221 5.05 8.09 -9.26
C ILE A 221 5.79 9.16 -8.45
N GLU A 222 6.89 9.68 -9.00
CA GLU A 222 7.49 10.90 -8.48
C GLU A 222 6.58 12.08 -8.81
N PRO A 223 6.09 12.82 -7.81
CA PRO A 223 5.26 14.01 -8.03
C PRO A 223 6.01 15.03 -8.90
N ARG A 224 5.28 15.80 -9.70
CA ARG A 224 5.88 17.00 -10.31
C ARG A 224 6.12 17.99 -9.19
N LEU A 225 7.35 18.45 -9.03
CA LEU A 225 7.60 19.64 -8.23
C LEU A 225 6.77 20.75 -8.88
N ASN A 226 5.74 21.24 -8.20
CA ASN A 226 5.06 22.45 -8.65
C ASN A 226 6.13 23.53 -8.73
N ALA A 227 6.36 24.09 -9.90
CA ALA A 227 7.11 25.33 -10.01
C ALA A 227 6.43 26.34 -9.07
N PRO A 228 7.17 27.12 -8.27
CA PRO A 228 6.56 28.14 -7.44
C PRO A 228 5.67 28.98 -8.33
N ALA A 229 4.43 29.23 -7.88
CA ALA A 229 3.53 30.14 -8.57
C ALA A 229 4.25 31.49 -8.69
N SER A 230 4.54 31.87 -9.94
CA SER A 230 5.13 33.17 -10.31
C SER A 230 4.15 34.29 -10.08
#